data_cfadfb2b69c74d5ec6c9ad5fc6a37cdd
#
_entry.id   cfadfb2b69c74d5ec6c9ad5fc6a37cdd
#
_cell.length_a   1.000
_cell.length_b   1.000
_cell.length_c   1.000
_cell.angle_alpha   90.00
_cell.angle_beta   90.00
_cell.angle_gamma   90.00
#
_symmetry.space_group_name_H-M   'P 1'
#
loop_
_entity.id
_entity.type
_entity.pdbx_description
1 polymer ?
#
loop_
_entity_poly.entity_id
_entity_poly.type
_entity_poly.pdbx_seq_one_letter_code
_entity_poly.pdbx_strand_id
1 'polypeptide(L)'
;MLGFDSDNGGEFLNYHLLRHFTDNRKTPIQFTRSRAYKKDDNAHVEQKNYTHVRQKLGYRRFENQKMVELLNDLYKNEWRLYHNFFLPSVKLIEKERIRSKVIKKHDQPQTPYQRVMQADPVDVSHAVKRKLTRQSESLNPFALKKIIDRKIKIILNLAS
;
A
#
# COMPACT_ATOMS: atom_id res chain seq x y z
N MET A 1 -7.13 -5.04 -10.19
CA MET A 1 -6.99 -5.77 -8.90
C MET A 1 -7.40 -7.20 -9.16
N LEU A 2 -6.53 -8.17 -8.88
CA LEU A 2 -6.78 -9.60 -9.12
C LEU A 2 -7.29 -10.31 -7.85
N GLY A 3 -6.87 -9.86 -6.68
CA GLY A 3 -7.28 -10.41 -5.40
C GLY A 3 -7.37 -9.36 -4.31
N PHE A 4 -8.14 -9.64 -3.28
CA PHE A 4 -8.24 -8.88 -2.04
C PHE A 4 -8.15 -9.86 -0.87
N ASP A 5 -7.18 -9.62 0.00
CA ASP A 5 -6.96 -10.39 1.20
C ASP A 5 -7.23 -9.53 2.43
N SER A 6 -7.98 -10.06 3.39
CA SER A 6 -8.33 -9.36 4.64
C SER A 6 -8.04 -10.20 5.87
N ASP A 7 -7.92 -9.55 7.00
CA ASP A 7 -7.99 -10.22 8.29
C ASP A 7 -9.44 -10.62 8.64
N ASN A 8 -9.66 -11.13 9.85
CA ASN A 8 -11.00 -11.49 10.32
C ASN A 8 -11.76 -10.32 10.95
N GLY A 9 -11.36 -9.07 10.70
CA GLY A 9 -12.07 -7.89 11.21
C GLY A 9 -13.49 -7.81 10.64
N GLY A 10 -14.47 -7.54 11.50
CA GLY A 10 -15.89 -7.45 11.10
C GLY A 10 -16.15 -6.37 10.06
N GLU A 11 -15.31 -5.34 10.02
CA GLU A 11 -15.35 -4.27 9.01
C GLU A 11 -15.08 -4.76 7.59
N PHE A 12 -14.32 -5.85 7.42
CA PHE A 12 -14.01 -6.46 6.12
C PHE A 12 -14.93 -7.65 5.78
N LEU A 13 -15.60 -8.21 6.78
CA LEU A 13 -16.48 -9.37 6.61
C LEU A 13 -17.95 -8.93 6.48
N ASN A 14 -18.24 -8.00 5.58
CA ASN A 14 -19.59 -7.53 5.33
C ASN A 14 -20.04 -7.78 3.89
N TYR A 15 -21.35 -7.95 3.71
CA TYR A 15 -21.94 -8.21 2.40
C TYR A 15 -21.75 -7.09 1.38
N HIS A 16 -21.60 -5.83 1.82
CA HIS A 16 -21.38 -4.70 0.92
C HIS A 16 -20.03 -4.82 0.23
N LEU A 17 -19.00 -5.14 1.00
CA LEU A 17 -17.65 -5.32 0.45
C LEU A 17 -17.56 -6.56 -0.44
N LEU A 18 -18.17 -7.67 -0.01
CA LEU A 18 -18.24 -8.89 -0.81
C LEU A 18 -18.90 -8.61 -2.17
N ARG A 19 -20.08 -8.02 -2.18
CA ARG A 19 -20.79 -7.64 -3.41
C ARG A 19 -19.98 -6.68 -4.29
N HIS A 20 -19.28 -5.72 -3.69
CA HIS A 20 -18.41 -4.81 -4.43
C HIS A 20 -17.30 -5.55 -5.20
N PHE A 21 -16.80 -6.64 -4.66
CA PHE A 21 -15.74 -7.42 -5.31
C PHE A 21 -16.24 -8.51 -6.25
N THR A 22 -17.47 -9.00 -6.08
CA THR A 22 -18.04 -10.10 -6.87
C THR A 22 -19.05 -9.63 -7.91
N ASP A 23 -19.93 -8.69 -7.54
CA ASP A 23 -21.05 -8.31 -8.39
C ASP A 23 -20.64 -7.27 -9.43
N ASN A 24 -21.29 -7.34 -10.59
CA ASN A 24 -21.13 -6.39 -11.71
C ASN A 24 -19.69 -6.30 -12.30
N ARG A 25 -18.88 -7.35 -12.15
CA ARG A 25 -17.53 -7.41 -12.71
C ARG A 25 -17.43 -8.54 -13.74
N LYS A 26 -16.79 -8.24 -14.88
CA LYS A 26 -16.48 -9.29 -15.90
C LYS A 26 -15.56 -10.38 -15.33
N THR A 27 -14.64 -9.98 -14.44
CA THR A 27 -13.76 -10.91 -13.73
C THR A 27 -13.90 -10.63 -12.24
N PRO A 28 -14.47 -11.54 -11.45
CA PRO A 28 -14.55 -11.41 -10.00
C PRO A 28 -13.18 -11.26 -9.38
N ILE A 29 -13.08 -10.43 -8.35
CA ILE A 29 -11.85 -10.34 -7.55
C ILE A 29 -11.83 -11.53 -6.60
N GLN A 30 -10.72 -12.25 -6.57
CA GLN A 30 -10.52 -13.32 -5.61
C GLN A 30 -10.48 -12.73 -4.20
N PHE A 31 -11.45 -13.09 -3.38
CA PHE A 31 -11.55 -12.68 -1.99
C PHE A 31 -11.02 -13.80 -1.09
N THR A 32 -9.99 -13.49 -0.32
CA THR A 32 -9.40 -14.39 0.67
C THR A 32 -9.39 -13.73 2.04
N ARG A 33 -9.36 -14.55 3.07
CA ARG A 33 -9.24 -14.08 4.45
C ARG A 33 -8.24 -14.92 5.23
N SER A 34 -7.63 -14.31 6.22
CA SER A 34 -6.75 -14.97 7.16
C SER A 34 -7.49 -16.06 7.92
N ARG A 35 -6.82 -17.17 8.17
CA ARG A 35 -7.38 -18.28 8.97
C ARG A 35 -7.52 -17.85 10.43
N ALA A 36 -8.57 -18.30 11.07
CA ALA A 36 -8.77 -18.05 12.50
C ALA A 36 -7.57 -18.58 13.31
N TYR A 37 -7.10 -17.80 14.27
CA TYR A 37 -5.97 -18.12 15.16
C TYR A 37 -4.60 -18.32 14.48
N LYS A 38 -4.45 -18.00 13.19
CA LYS A 38 -3.17 -18.05 12.46
C LYS A 38 -2.59 -16.64 12.31
N LYS A 39 -1.83 -16.19 13.31
CA LYS A 39 -1.22 -14.84 13.32
C LYS A 39 -0.29 -14.59 12.11
N ASP A 40 0.36 -15.63 11.61
CA ASP A 40 1.28 -15.50 10.47
C ASP A 40 0.57 -15.06 9.18
N ASP A 41 -0.72 -15.35 9.04
CA ASP A 41 -1.51 -14.95 7.88
C ASP A 41 -1.71 -13.41 7.84
N ASN A 42 -1.70 -12.75 9.00
CA ASN A 42 -1.88 -11.29 9.13
C ASN A 42 -0.57 -10.50 8.99
N ALA A 43 0.58 -11.17 8.92
CA ALA A 43 1.89 -10.51 8.97
C ALA A 43 2.06 -9.41 7.90
N HIS A 44 1.52 -9.61 6.71
CA HIS A 44 1.59 -8.62 5.63
C HIS A 44 0.70 -7.40 5.89
N VAL A 45 -0.53 -7.63 6.40
CA VAL A 45 -1.47 -6.55 6.72
C VAL A 45 -0.92 -5.72 7.88
N GLU A 46 -0.44 -6.36 8.95
CA GLU A 46 0.17 -5.71 10.09
C GLU A 46 1.42 -4.90 9.70
N GLN A 47 2.30 -5.46 8.87
CA GLN A 47 3.48 -4.77 8.36
C GLN A 47 3.08 -3.53 7.55
N LYS A 48 2.06 -3.62 6.69
CA LYS A 48 1.58 -2.49 5.89
C LYS A 48 0.92 -1.42 6.76
N ASN A 49 0.11 -1.82 7.72
CA ASN A 49 -0.47 -0.89 8.70
C ASN A 49 0.65 -0.16 9.48
N TYR A 50 1.65 -0.89 9.96
CA TYR A 50 2.78 -0.29 10.66
C TYR A 50 3.52 0.74 9.80
N THR A 51 3.96 0.35 8.60
CA THR A 51 4.80 1.21 7.72
C THR A 51 4.04 2.38 7.12
N HIS A 52 2.77 2.20 6.74
CA HIS A 52 2.01 3.23 6.04
C HIS A 52 1.14 4.09 6.96
N VAL A 53 0.76 3.59 8.12
CA VAL A 53 -0.12 4.31 9.05
C VAL A 53 0.63 4.65 10.34
N ARG A 54 1.05 3.63 11.12
CA ARG A 54 1.57 3.84 12.48
C ARG A 54 2.86 4.66 12.53
N GLN A 55 3.79 4.42 11.64
CA GLN A 55 5.03 5.21 11.56
C GLN A 55 4.81 6.69 11.19
N LYS A 56 3.67 7.04 10.58
CA LYS A 56 3.37 8.41 10.13
C LYS A 56 2.46 9.13 11.10
N LEU A 57 1.45 8.44 11.63
CA LEU A 57 0.35 9.03 12.37
C LEU A 57 0.32 8.59 13.84
N GLY A 58 1.16 7.62 14.23
CA GLY A 58 1.15 7.04 15.58
C GLY A 58 -0.06 6.13 15.82
N TYR A 59 -0.42 5.97 17.10
CA TYR A 59 -1.53 5.11 17.56
C TYR A 59 -2.78 5.91 17.95
N ARG A 60 -2.94 7.10 17.42
CA ARG A 60 -4.07 7.97 17.70
C ARG A 60 -5.35 7.44 17.08
N ARG A 61 -6.49 7.79 17.69
CA ARG A 61 -7.82 7.53 17.12
C ARG A 61 -8.20 8.66 16.18
N PHE A 62 -8.84 8.34 15.08
CA PHE A 62 -9.27 9.27 14.04
C PHE A 62 -10.81 9.26 13.98
N GLU A 63 -11.43 9.92 14.95
CA GLU A 63 -12.90 9.94 15.12
C GLU A 63 -13.56 11.16 14.46
N ASN A 64 -12.78 12.20 14.15
CA ASN A 64 -13.28 13.43 13.56
C ASN A 64 -13.38 13.28 12.03
N GLN A 65 -14.55 13.57 11.47
CA GLN A 65 -14.81 13.51 10.02
C GLN A 65 -13.78 14.32 9.21
N LYS A 66 -13.42 15.51 9.66
CA LYS A 66 -12.43 16.36 8.99
C LYS A 66 -11.04 15.72 8.92
N MET A 67 -10.65 14.97 9.96
CA MET A 67 -9.40 14.22 9.97
C MET A 67 -9.43 13.09 8.95
N VAL A 68 -10.55 12.37 8.86
CA VAL A 68 -10.73 11.28 7.88
C VAL A 68 -10.65 11.83 6.45
N GLU A 69 -11.27 12.98 6.18
CA GLU A 69 -11.19 13.64 4.88
C GLU A 69 -9.75 14.05 4.51
N LEU A 70 -9.01 14.65 5.45
CA LEU A 70 -7.61 15.02 5.25
C LEU A 70 -6.70 13.79 5.06
N LEU A 71 -6.96 12.70 5.78
CA LEU A 71 -6.25 11.43 5.60
C LEU A 71 -6.52 10.86 4.21
N ASN A 72 -7.77 10.80 3.80
CA ASN A 72 -8.14 10.31 2.48
C ASN A 72 -7.52 11.15 1.36
N ASP A 73 -7.51 12.47 1.52
CA ASP A 73 -6.86 13.38 0.58
C ASP A 73 -5.35 13.14 0.51
N LEU A 74 -4.68 13.03 1.66
CA LEU A 74 -3.24 12.73 1.74
C LEU A 74 -2.88 11.41 1.03
N TYR A 75 -3.61 10.34 1.33
CA TYR A 75 -3.31 9.01 0.76
C TYR A 75 -3.68 8.92 -0.72
N LYS A 76 -4.77 9.53 -1.15
CA LYS A 76 -5.21 9.56 -2.55
C LYS A 76 -4.25 10.33 -3.45
N ASN A 77 -3.67 11.40 -2.96
CA ASN A 77 -2.84 12.34 -3.72
C ASN A 77 -1.35 12.15 -3.43
N GLU A 78 -0.79 12.92 -2.50
CA GLU A 78 0.65 13.05 -2.35
C GLU A 78 1.33 11.78 -1.86
N TRP A 79 0.73 11.07 -0.88
CA TRP A 79 1.33 9.85 -0.34
C TRP A 79 1.44 8.77 -1.40
N ARG A 80 0.38 8.54 -2.17
CA ARG A 80 0.38 7.58 -3.28
C ARG A 80 1.48 7.88 -4.30
N LEU A 81 1.64 9.14 -4.68
CA LEU A 81 2.66 9.55 -5.63
C LEU A 81 4.06 9.38 -5.05
N TYR A 82 4.27 9.89 -3.84
CA TYR A 82 5.58 9.79 -3.17
C TYR A 82 6.00 8.33 -2.96
N HIS A 83 5.09 7.49 -2.46
CA HIS A 83 5.38 6.08 -2.22
C HIS A 83 5.69 5.31 -3.50
N ASN A 84 4.88 5.50 -4.55
CA ASN A 84 5.02 4.70 -5.77
C ASN A 84 6.20 5.12 -6.64
N PHE A 85 6.58 6.37 -6.64
CA PHE A 85 7.63 6.88 -7.52
C PHE A 85 8.98 7.05 -6.83
N PHE A 86 9.03 7.27 -5.51
CA PHE A 86 10.25 7.67 -4.84
C PHE A 86 10.67 6.80 -3.64
N LEU A 87 9.79 5.94 -3.10
CA LEU A 87 10.17 5.05 -2.01
C LEU A 87 10.50 3.64 -2.52
N PRO A 88 11.80 3.26 -2.50
CA PRO A 88 12.19 1.92 -2.91
C PRO A 88 11.83 0.89 -1.83
N SER A 89 11.61 -0.33 -2.26
CA SER A 89 11.42 -1.50 -1.40
C SER A 89 12.20 -2.68 -1.96
N VAL A 90 12.55 -3.62 -1.08
CA VAL A 90 13.17 -4.88 -1.46
C VAL A 90 12.17 -6.01 -1.42
N LYS A 91 12.31 -6.99 -2.33
CA LYS A 91 11.54 -8.24 -2.32
C LYS A 91 12.45 -9.40 -1.94
N LEU A 92 11.91 -10.34 -1.17
CA LEU A 92 12.61 -11.57 -0.84
C LEU A 92 12.73 -12.43 -2.10
N ILE A 93 13.97 -12.74 -2.51
CA ILE A 93 14.29 -13.63 -3.64
C ILE A 93 14.42 -15.05 -3.13
N GLU A 94 15.17 -15.24 -2.04
CA GLU A 94 15.55 -16.54 -1.55
C GLU A 94 15.51 -16.58 -0.02
N LYS A 95 15.07 -17.68 0.53
CA LYS A 95 15.04 -17.93 1.97
C LYS A 95 15.58 -19.33 2.22
N GLU A 96 16.74 -19.42 2.83
CA GLU A 96 17.40 -20.65 3.19
C GLU A 96 17.44 -20.82 4.71
N ARG A 97 17.21 -22.01 5.20
CA ARG A 97 17.36 -22.34 6.62
C ARG A 97 18.56 -23.25 6.82
N ILE A 98 19.59 -22.70 7.44
CA ILE A 98 20.79 -23.47 7.83
C ILE A 98 20.75 -23.69 9.35
N ARG A 99 20.39 -24.89 9.76
CA ARG A 99 20.15 -25.26 11.18
C ARG A 99 19.11 -24.36 11.84
N SER A 100 19.48 -23.59 12.85
CA SER A 100 18.59 -22.64 13.56
C SER A 100 18.51 -21.25 12.90
N LYS A 101 19.42 -20.93 11.97
CA LYS A 101 19.53 -19.61 11.34
C LYS A 101 18.80 -19.57 10.01
N VAL A 102 18.03 -18.48 9.81
CA VAL A 102 17.38 -18.21 8.52
C VAL A 102 18.14 -17.11 7.80
N ILE A 103 18.67 -17.44 6.62
CA ILE A 103 19.33 -16.50 5.71
C ILE A 103 18.30 -16.04 4.68
N LYS A 104 18.17 -14.73 4.49
CA LYS A 104 17.27 -14.12 3.53
C LYS A 104 18.07 -13.30 2.54
N LYS A 105 17.86 -13.55 1.25
CA LYS A 105 18.43 -12.78 0.16
C LYS A 105 17.34 -11.93 -0.49
N HIS A 106 17.60 -10.66 -0.65
CA HIS A 106 16.66 -9.71 -1.22
C HIS A 106 17.18 -9.20 -2.58
N ASP A 107 16.26 -8.76 -3.42
CA ASP A 107 16.61 -8.06 -4.66
C ASP A 107 17.16 -6.66 -4.39
N GLN A 108 17.62 -6.00 -5.44
CA GLN A 108 18.02 -4.59 -5.37
C GLN A 108 16.81 -3.71 -5.03
N PRO A 109 17.02 -2.67 -4.19
CA PRO A 109 15.95 -1.74 -3.86
C PRO A 109 15.40 -1.06 -5.11
N GLN A 110 14.10 -1.18 -5.33
CA GLN A 110 13.39 -0.56 -6.45
C GLN A 110 12.07 0.04 -6.01
N THR A 111 11.72 1.18 -6.62
CA THR A 111 10.38 1.75 -6.42
C THR A 111 9.32 0.91 -7.15
N PRO A 112 8.04 0.96 -6.72
CA PRO A 112 6.95 0.35 -7.48
C PRO A 112 6.92 0.79 -8.95
N TYR A 113 7.21 2.07 -9.22
CA TYR A 113 7.33 2.60 -10.58
C TYR A 113 8.42 1.87 -11.40
N GLN A 114 9.63 1.74 -10.87
CA GLN A 114 10.73 1.05 -11.54
C GLN A 114 10.38 -0.40 -11.86
N ARG A 115 9.71 -1.12 -10.92
CA ARG A 115 9.27 -2.49 -11.15
C ARG A 115 8.23 -2.59 -12.28
N VAL A 116 7.29 -1.65 -12.33
CA VAL A 116 6.29 -1.59 -13.43
C VAL A 116 6.95 -1.31 -14.78
N MET A 117 7.97 -0.47 -14.80
CA MET A 117 8.71 -0.18 -16.04
C MET A 117 9.48 -1.40 -16.57
N GLN A 118 9.93 -2.29 -15.69
CA GLN A 118 10.63 -3.54 -16.03
C GLN A 118 9.68 -4.71 -16.35
N ALA A 119 8.38 -4.58 -16.04
CA ALA A 119 7.40 -5.63 -16.29
C ALA A 119 7.24 -5.90 -17.80
N ASP A 120 6.84 -7.15 -18.12
CA ASP A 120 6.59 -7.55 -19.50
C ASP A 120 5.49 -6.68 -20.16
N PRO A 121 5.62 -6.32 -21.46
CA PRO A 121 4.57 -5.60 -22.17
C PRO A 121 3.20 -6.30 -22.20
N VAL A 122 3.16 -7.62 -22.04
CA VAL A 122 1.93 -8.40 -21.92
C VAL A 122 1.21 -8.03 -20.61
N ASP A 123 1.95 -7.85 -19.52
CA ASP A 123 1.39 -7.48 -18.20
C ASP A 123 1.08 -5.99 -18.11
N VAL A 124 1.95 -5.16 -18.67
CA VAL A 124 1.83 -3.69 -18.60
C VAL A 124 2.08 -3.07 -19.97
N SER A 125 1.03 -2.62 -20.61
CA SER A 125 1.10 -2.06 -21.98
C SER A 125 2.04 -0.85 -22.06
N HIS A 126 2.65 -0.65 -23.24
CA HIS A 126 3.50 0.51 -23.53
C HIS A 126 2.78 1.85 -23.32
N ALA A 127 1.47 1.91 -23.55
CA ALA A 127 0.69 3.13 -23.31
C ALA A 127 0.66 3.51 -21.82
N VAL A 128 0.51 2.51 -20.92
CA VAL A 128 0.56 2.70 -19.47
C VAL A 128 1.96 3.13 -19.04
N LYS A 129 3.00 2.49 -19.53
CA LYS A 129 4.40 2.86 -19.24
C LYS A 129 4.69 4.30 -19.62
N ARG A 130 4.32 4.73 -20.85
CA ARG A 130 4.48 6.14 -21.28
C ARG A 130 3.74 7.14 -20.38
N LYS A 131 2.51 6.81 -19.96
CA LYS A 131 1.75 7.66 -19.03
C LYS A 131 2.46 7.81 -17.69
N LEU A 132 2.98 6.71 -17.14
CA LEU A 132 3.72 6.72 -15.87
C LEU A 132 5.04 7.49 -15.98
N THR A 133 5.75 7.38 -17.11
CA THR A 133 6.98 8.16 -17.34
C THR A 133 6.70 9.66 -17.34
N ARG A 134 5.71 10.13 -18.10
CA ARG A 134 5.32 11.55 -18.10
C ARG A 134 4.92 12.03 -16.70
N GLN A 135 4.20 11.19 -15.94
CA GLN A 135 3.86 11.52 -14.56
C GLN A 135 5.11 11.61 -13.69
N SER A 136 6.05 10.68 -13.81
CA SER A 136 7.31 10.69 -13.05
C SER A 136 8.11 11.97 -13.29
N GLU A 137 8.22 12.39 -14.56
CA GLU A 137 8.96 13.59 -14.98
C GLU A 137 8.36 14.88 -14.40
N SER A 138 7.05 14.90 -14.18
CA SER A 138 6.35 16.07 -13.61
C SER A 138 6.41 16.15 -12.08
N LEU A 139 6.92 15.11 -11.39
CA LEU A 139 6.91 15.04 -9.94
C LEU A 139 8.23 15.51 -9.33
N ASN A 140 8.12 16.28 -8.25
CA ASN A 140 9.26 16.67 -7.42
C ASN A 140 9.15 16.01 -6.03
N PRO A 141 10.07 15.10 -5.63
CA PRO A 141 10.00 14.38 -4.37
C PRO A 141 10.08 15.32 -3.16
N PHE A 142 10.87 16.38 -3.22
CA PHE A 142 11.01 17.33 -2.11
C PHE A 142 9.75 18.16 -1.91
N ALA A 143 9.11 18.59 -3.00
CA ALA A 143 7.84 19.31 -2.94
C ALA A 143 6.73 18.41 -2.37
N LEU A 144 6.63 17.16 -2.83
CA LEU A 144 5.68 16.18 -2.30
C LEU A 144 5.91 15.93 -0.80
N LYS A 145 7.16 15.70 -0.40
CA LYS A 145 7.49 15.48 1.01
C LYS A 145 7.10 16.65 1.90
N LYS A 146 7.36 17.88 1.46
CA LYS A 146 6.97 19.10 2.19
C LYS A 146 5.45 19.21 2.38
N ILE A 147 4.67 18.87 1.35
CA ILE A 147 3.20 18.87 1.44
C ILE A 147 2.73 17.76 2.38
N ILE A 148 3.28 16.56 2.28
CA ILE A 148 2.97 15.42 3.14
C ILE A 148 3.20 15.79 4.61
N ASP A 149 4.37 16.34 4.96
CA ASP A 149 4.72 16.71 6.33
C ASP A 149 3.79 17.79 6.89
N ARG A 150 3.42 18.77 6.06
CA ARG A 150 2.44 19.80 6.43
C ARG A 150 1.06 19.19 6.72
N LYS A 151 0.56 18.33 5.83
CA LYS A 151 -0.75 17.66 6.01
C LYS A 151 -0.75 16.77 7.26
N ILE A 152 0.30 15.98 7.49
CA ILE A 152 0.45 15.16 8.70
C ILE A 152 0.41 16.05 9.96
N LYS A 153 1.13 17.15 9.98
CA LYS A 153 1.11 18.08 11.13
C LYS A 153 -0.29 18.62 11.41
N ILE A 154 -1.04 19.00 10.38
CA ILE A 154 -2.43 19.46 10.53
C ILE A 154 -3.31 18.35 11.11
N ILE A 155 -3.22 17.13 10.57
CA ILE A 155 -3.98 15.97 11.04
C ILE A 155 -3.68 15.67 12.51
N LEU A 156 -2.40 15.68 12.89
CA LEU A 156 -1.97 15.41 14.26
C LEU A 156 -2.43 16.48 15.26
N ASN A 157 -2.49 17.74 14.83
CA ASN A 157 -3.01 18.84 15.67
C ASN A 157 -4.54 18.75 15.87
N LEU A 158 -5.27 18.15 14.93
CA LEU A 158 -6.71 17.91 15.08
C LEU A 158 -7.03 16.70 15.95
N ALA A 159 -6.04 15.82 16.20
CA ALA A 159 -6.16 14.61 16.99
C ALA A 159 -5.82 14.81 18.48
N SER A 160 -5.48 16.04 18.86
CA SER A 160 -5.04 16.43 20.24
C SER A 160 -6.21 16.73 21.14
#